data_9b6cd315e62aafdda0eba7605e5c5212
#
_entry.id   9b6cd315e62aafdda0eba7605e5c5212
#
_cell.length_a   1.000
_cell.length_b   1.000
_cell.length_c   1.000
_cell.angle_alpha   90.00
_cell.angle_beta   90.00
_cell.angle_gamma   90.00
#
_symmetry.space_group_name_H-M   'P 1'
#
loop_
_entity.id
_entity.type
_entity.pdbx_description
1 polymer ?
#
loop_
_entity_poly.entity_id
_entity_poly.type
_entity_poly.pdbx_seq_one_letter_code
_entity_poly.pdbx_strand_id
1 'polypeptide(L)'
;CILVDASGLERDVDDIKTEMWEKYDIDSLETGRDFEEPLKWSYAVGLLIDRLEDEKLEGETVVHLHEWLSGPAMFNFDSPAVFTTHATVLGRALSNSDFDLRNAVEHGNVDGSLAEDYGVKAKHQMEQTAAEISDAFTTVSKNTGKEAEAVLNVKPDKILPNGFNVDEYPSLE
;
A
#
# COMPACT_ATOMS: atom_id res chain seq x y z
N CYS A 1 -17.21 -4.68 -12.63
CA CYS A 1 -16.49 -3.52 -12.07
C CYS A 1 -17.48 -2.71 -11.22
N ILE A 2 -17.06 -2.33 -10.01
CA ILE A 2 -17.85 -1.45 -9.12
C ILE A 2 -17.09 -0.12 -9.05
N LEU A 3 -17.81 0.98 -9.22
CA LEU A 3 -17.28 2.32 -9.00
C LEU A 3 -17.72 2.78 -7.60
N VAL A 4 -16.76 3.21 -6.79
CA VAL A 4 -16.99 3.67 -5.42
C VAL A 4 -16.86 5.18 -5.37
N ASP A 5 -17.95 5.86 -4.99
CA ASP A 5 -17.95 7.27 -4.65
C ASP A 5 -17.94 7.43 -3.13
N ALA A 6 -16.82 7.88 -2.60
CA ALA A 6 -16.63 8.10 -1.17
C ALA A 6 -17.13 9.49 -0.68
N SER A 7 -17.72 10.32 -1.54
CA SER A 7 -18.21 11.65 -1.17
C SER A 7 -19.29 11.60 -0.09
N GLY A 8 -20.08 10.52 -0.07
CA GLY A 8 -21.15 10.27 0.89
C GLY A 8 -20.70 9.55 2.18
N LEU A 9 -19.41 9.32 2.40
CA LEU A 9 -18.95 8.72 3.64
C LEU A 9 -19.25 9.67 4.80
N GLU A 10 -20.08 9.19 5.75
CA GLU A 10 -20.53 9.98 6.90
C GLU A 10 -19.40 10.27 7.90
N ARG A 11 -18.39 9.41 7.94
CA ARG A 11 -17.24 9.55 8.84
C ARG A 11 -16.31 10.66 8.35
N ASP A 12 -15.94 11.56 9.27
CA ASP A 12 -14.97 12.62 8.99
C ASP A 12 -13.58 12.04 8.74
N VAL A 13 -12.82 12.65 7.85
CA VAL A 13 -11.45 12.24 7.54
C VAL A 13 -10.53 12.41 8.76
N ASP A 14 -10.76 13.41 9.60
CA ASP A 14 -9.98 13.63 10.80
C ASP A 14 -10.21 12.53 11.85
N ASP A 15 -11.43 11.98 11.94
CA ASP A 15 -11.71 10.81 12.79
C ASP A 15 -10.97 9.56 12.27
N ILE A 16 -10.91 9.39 10.96
CA ILE A 16 -10.16 8.27 10.35
C ILE A 16 -8.66 8.44 10.60
N LYS A 17 -8.12 9.65 10.44
CA LYS A 17 -6.70 9.97 10.74
C LYS A 17 -6.37 9.69 12.21
N THR A 18 -7.25 10.09 13.11
CA THR A 18 -7.09 9.83 14.55
C THR A 18 -7.03 8.33 14.82
N GLU A 19 -7.91 7.55 14.19
CA GLU A 19 -7.87 6.08 14.29
C GLU A 19 -6.56 5.48 13.77
N MET A 20 -6.06 5.96 12.64
CA MET A 20 -4.78 5.49 12.08
C MET A 20 -3.62 5.78 13.03
N TRP A 21 -3.62 6.95 13.65
CA TRP A 21 -2.61 7.33 14.63
C TRP A 21 -2.71 6.51 15.92
N GLU A 22 -3.90 6.38 16.49
CA GLU A 22 -4.09 5.72 17.79
C GLU A 22 -3.90 4.20 17.74
N LYS A 23 -4.35 3.56 16.66
CA LYS A 23 -4.34 2.09 16.57
C LYS A 23 -3.12 1.52 15.87
N TYR A 24 -2.56 2.26 14.91
CA TYR A 24 -1.54 1.74 14.01
C TYR A 24 -0.24 2.55 14.02
N ASP A 25 -0.13 3.57 14.88
CA ASP A 25 1.04 4.46 15.00
C ASP A 25 1.44 5.12 13.66
N ILE A 26 0.45 5.40 12.80
CA ILE A 26 0.65 6.09 11.54
C ILE A 26 0.55 7.58 11.76
N ASP A 27 1.59 8.34 11.40
CA ASP A 27 1.70 9.80 11.58
C ASP A 27 0.78 10.57 10.62
N SER A 28 -0.53 10.34 10.79
CA SER A 28 -1.59 10.77 9.88
C SER A 28 -2.17 12.15 10.20
N LEU A 29 -2.01 12.66 11.43
CA LEU A 29 -2.74 13.84 11.92
C LEU A 29 -2.42 15.12 11.14
N GLU A 30 -1.14 15.39 10.87
CA GLU A 30 -0.66 16.59 10.17
C GLU A 30 -0.53 16.39 8.65
N THR A 31 -1.26 15.43 8.09
CA THR A 31 -1.22 15.14 6.66
C THR A 31 -2.12 16.06 5.86
N GLY A 32 -1.81 16.21 4.56
CA GLY A 32 -2.59 16.98 3.63
C GLY A 32 -3.43 16.13 2.69
N ARG A 33 -4.08 16.81 1.77
CA ARG A 33 -5.06 16.26 0.83
C ARG A 33 -4.57 15.06 0.01
N ASP A 34 -3.29 15.01 -0.30
CA ASP A 34 -2.64 13.93 -1.07
C ASP A 34 -2.54 12.60 -0.31
N PHE A 35 -2.72 12.63 1.01
CA PHE A 35 -2.91 11.46 1.86
C PHE A 35 -4.38 11.24 2.19
N GLU A 36 -5.13 12.30 2.49
CA GLU A 36 -6.51 12.26 2.97
C GLU A 36 -7.49 11.72 1.93
N GLU A 37 -7.34 12.11 0.66
CA GLU A 37 -8.23 11.62 -0.41
C GLU A 37 -8.12 10.11 -0.62
N PRO A 38 -6.91 9.52 -0.80
CA PRO A 38 -6.75 8.07 -0.84
C PRO A 38 -7.21 7.37 0.43
N LEU A 39 -6.90 7.93 1.61
CA LEU A 39 -7.33 7.38 2.90
C LEU A 39 -8.85 7.24 2.96
N LYS A 40 -9.58 8.33 2.69
CA LYS A 40 -11.05 8.34 2.74
C LYS A 40 -11.66 7.37 1.74
N TRP A 41 -11.16 7.36 0.52
CA TRP A 41 -11.65 6.46 -0.53
C TRP A 41 -11.40 5.00 -0.17
N SER A 42 -10.20 4.66 0.21
CA SER A 42 -9.81 3.29 0.53
C SER A 42 -10.53 2.78 1.79
N TYR A 43 -10.70 3.63 2.79
CA TYR A 43 -11.50 3.32 3.97
C TYR A 43 -12.94 2.96 3.60
N ALA A 44 -13.57 3.74 2.72
CA ALA A 44 -14.92 3.44 2.22
C ALA A 44 -14.98 2.13 1.42
N VAL A 45 -13.92 1.81 0.67
CA VAL A 45 -13.81 0.52 -0.05
C VAL A 45 -13.76 -0.65 0.94
N GLY A 46 -13.01 -0.52 2.03
CA GLY A 46 -12.96 -1.54 3.08
C GLY A 46 -14.32 -1.82 3.70
N LEU A 47 -15.07 -0.77 4.06
CA LEU A 47 -16.45 -0.90 4.56
C LEU A 47 -17.41 -1.54 3.54
N LEU A 48 -17.20 -1.27 2.25
CA LEU A 48 -17.99 -1.91 1.19
C LEU A 48 -17.66 -3.40 1.07
N ILE A 49 -16.40 -3.78 1.17
CA ILE A 49 -15.96 -5.18 1.13
C ILE A 49 -16.62 -5.95 2.27
N ASP A 50 -16.47 -5.48 3.51
CA ASP A 50 -17.09 -6.06 4.70
C ASP A 50 -18.60 -6.30 4.52
N ARG A 51 -19.31 -5.27 4.04
CA ARG A 51 -20.74 -5.39 3.78
C ARG A 51 -21.10 -6.39 2.66
N LEU A 52 -20.28 -6.49 1.62
CA LEU A 52 -20.52 -7.42 0.52
C LEU A 52 -20.31 -8.87 0.98
N GLU A 53 -19.35 -9.11 1.87
CA GLU A 53 -19.11 -10.42 2.48
C GLU A 53 -20.30 -10.87 3.29
N ASP A 54 -20.85 -10.02 4.13
CA ASP A 54 -22.02 -10.30 4.95
C ASP A 54 -23.29 -10.59 4.12
N GLU A 55 -23.46 -9.92 2.99
CA GLU A 55 -24.73 -9.93 2.27
C GLU A 55 -24.78 -10.90 1.08
N LYS A 56 -23.67 -11.21 0.38
CA LYS A 56 -23.78 -11.76 -0.99
C LYS A 56 -22.66 -12.58 -1.56
N LEU A 57 -21.49 -12.66 -0.97
CA LEU A 57 -20.42 -13.42 -1.59
C LEU A 57 -20.55 -14.90 -1.21
N GLU A 58 -20.96 -15.72 -2.17
CA GLU A 58 -20.92 -17.18 -2.02
C GLU A 58 -19.48 -17.67 -2.23
N GLY A 59 -18.90 -18.32 -1.25
CA GLY A 59 -17.57 -18.92 -1.31
C GLY A 59 -16.52 -18.19 -0.48
N GLU A 60 -15.27 -18.65 -0.59
CA GLU A 60 -14.14 -18.04 0.09
C GLU A 60 -13.69 -16.78 -0.66
N THR A 61 -13.59 -15.66 0.07
CA THR A 61 -13.15 -14.37 -0.49
C THR A 61 -11.69 -14.13 -0.13
N VAL A 62 -10.91 -13.62 -1.07
CA VAL A 62 -9.57 -13.07 -0.86
C VAL A 62 -9.52 -11.67 -1.46
N VAL A 63 -9.09 -10.70 -0.67
CA VAL A 63 -8.96 -9.31 -1.10
C VAL A 63 -7.53 -9.06 -1.57
N HIS A 64 -7.36 -8.50 -2.75
CA HIS A 64 -6.04 -8.13 -3.28
C HIS A 64 -5.90 -6.63 -3.41
N LEU A 65 -5.01 -6.06 -2.63
CA LEU A 65 -4.75 -4.63 -2.53
C LEU A 65 -3.39 -4.28 -3.13
N HIS A 66 -3.33 -3.14 -3.81
CA HIS A 66 -2.12 -2.68 -4.48
C HIS A 66 -1.73 -1.28 -4.01
N GLU A 67 -0.47 -1.13 -3.62
CA GLU A 67 0.13 0.14 -3.21
C GLU A 67 -0.48 0.71 -1.91
N TRP A 68 0.23 1.61 -1.27
CA TRP A 68 -0.21 2.27 -0.05
C TRP A 68 -1.61 2.90 -0.14
N LEU A 69 -2.00 3.36 -1.34
CA LEU A 69 -3.29 4.00 -1.62
C LEU A 69 -4.48 3.12 -1.26
N SER A 70 -4.35 1.80 -1.42
CA SER A 70 -5.41 0.83 -1.11
C SER A 70 -5.25 0.19 0.28
N GLY A 71 -4.10 0.39 0.92
CA GLY A 71 -3.81 -0.15 2.26
C GLY A 71 -4.87 0.13 3.31
N PRO A 72 -5.40 1.36 3.42
CA PRO A 72 -6.43 1.71 4.41
C PRO A 72 -7.71 0.86 4.38
N ALA A 73 -8.01 0.19 3.26
CA ALA A 73 -9.16 -0.71 3.18
C ALA A 73 -9.03 -1.89 4.16
N MET A 74 -7.80 -2.36 4.42
CA MET A 74 -7.54 -3.52 5.28
C MET A 74 -7.99 -3.36 6.73
N PHE A 75 -8.24 -2.13 7.17
CA PHE A 75 -8.68 -1.87 8.53
C PHE A 75 -10.19 -2.09 8.75
N ASN A 76 -10.94 -2.45 7.70
CA ASN A 76 -12.41 -2.47 7.71
C ASN A 76 -13.03 -3.78 7.20
N PHE A 77 -12.27 -4.85 7.03
CA PHE A 77 -12.79 -6.18 6.68
C PHE A 77 -11.93 -7.27 7.31
N ASP A 78 -12.47 -8.47 7.44
CA ASP A 78 -11.81 -9.61 8.10
C ASP A 78 -11.33 -10.69 7.11
N SER A 79 -11.67 -10.59 5.82
CA SER A 79 -11.21 -11.54 4.80
C SER A 79 -9.70 -11.60 4.65
N PRO A 80 -9.13 -12.76 4.27
CA PRO A 80 -7.73 -12.85 3.91
C PRO A 80 -7.33 -11.83 2.86
N ALA A 81 -6.21 -11.13 3.09
CA ALA A 81 -5.73 -10.07 2.24
C ALA A 81 -4.34 -10.35 1.67
N VAL A 82 -4.17 -10.09 0.39
CA VAL A 82 -2.88 -10.00 -0.28
C VAL A 82 -2.55 -8.54 -0.52
N PHE A 83 -1.39 -8.10 -0.07
CA PHE A 83 -0.89 -6.75 -0.35
C PHE A 83 0.27 -6.81 -1.32
N THR A 84 0.24 -5.97 -2.36
CA THR A 84 1.30 -5.89 -3.37
C THR A 84 1.82 -4.48 -3.51
N THR A 85 3.13 -4.27 -3.32
CA THR A 85 3.79 -3.02 -3.71
C THR A 85 4.57 -3.20 -5.02
N HIS A 86 4.42 -2.23 -5.92
CA HIS A 86 5.12 -2.18 -7.21
C HIS A 86 6.41 -1.36 -7.13
N ALA A 87 6.45 -0.40 -6.24
CA ALA A 87 7.62 0.36 -5.81
C ALA A 87 7.27 1.05 -4.49
N THR A 88 8.14 0.99 -3.50
CA THR A 88 7.83 1.58 -2.19
C THR A 88 7.69 3.10 -2.28
N VAL A 89 6.86 3.67 -1.42
CA VAL A 89 6.69 5.14 -1.34
C VAL A 89 8.02 5.82 -1.07
N LEU A 90 8.78 5.33 -0.11
CA LEU A 90 10.10 5.88 0.22
C LEU A 90 11.09 5.66 -0.93
N GLY A 91 11.10 4.49 -1.56
CA GLY A 91 11.96 4.21 -2.71
C GLY A 91 11.71 5.17 -3.89
N ARG A 92 10.45 5.51 -4.16
CA ARG A 92 10.08 6.53 -5.16
C ARG A 92 10.60 7.92 -4.78
N ALA A 93 10.45 8.32 -3.51
CA ALA A 93 10.93 9.62 -3.03
C ALA A 93 12.45 9.73 -3.15
N LEU A 94 13.19 8.70 -2.71
CA LEU A 94 14.64 8.62 -2.80
C LEU A 94 15.12 8.62 -4.26
N SER A 95 14.48 7.85 -5.14
CA SER A 95 14.84 7.77 -6.57
C SER A 95 14.58 9.07 -7.33
N ASN A 96 13.70 9.94 -6.85
CA ASN A 96 13.45 11.26 -7.41
C ASN A 96 14.42 12.33 -6.91
N SER A 97 15.38 11.95 -6.07
CA SER A 97 16.46 12.80 -5.56
C SER A 97 17.82 12.33 -6.09
N ASP A 98 18.90 12.95 -5.64
CA ASP A 98 20.26 12.52 -5.96
C ASP A 98 20.72 11.31 -5.11
N PHE A 99 19.81 10.61 -4.43
CA PHE A 99 20.14 9.48 -3.57
C PHE A 99 20.36 8.20 -4.38
N ASP A 100 21.51 7.56 -4.19
CA ASP A 100 21.82 6.26 -4.82
C ASP A 100 21.15 5.10 -4.09
N LEU A 101 19.82 4.99 -4.28
CA LEU A 101 18.98 3.98 -3.62
C LEU A 101 19.50 2.57 -3.85
N ARG A 102 19.91 2.25 -5.07
CA ARG A 102 20.36 0.90 -5.41
C ARG A 102 21.58 0.49 -4.60
N ASN A 103 22.57 1.36 -4.56
CA ASN A 103 23.80 1.12 -3.78
C ASN A 103 23.48 1.03 -2.27
N ALA A 104 22.60 1.93 -1.78
CA ALA A 104 22.21 1.94 -0.38
C ALA A 104 21.48 0.65 0.05
N VAL A 105 20.56 0.14 -0.78
CA VAL A 105 19.88 -1.15 -0.55
C VAL A 105 20.87 -2.33 -0.58
N GLU A 106 21.80 -2.36 -1.55
CA GLU A 106 22.78 -3.43 -1.68
C GLU A 106 23.75 -3.50 -0.48
N HIS A 107 24.03 -2.38 0.19
CA HIS A 107 24.97 -2.27 1.31
C HIS A 107 24.29 -2.13 2.68
N GLY A 108 22.96 -2.15 2.74
CA GLY A 108 22.20 -1.98 3.99
C GLY A 108 22.34 -0.58 4.60
N ASN A 109 22.48 0.45 3.78
CA ASN A 109 22.63 1.86 4.17
C ASN A 109 21.36 2.67 4.00
N VAL A 110 20.21 2.03 3.93
CA VAL A 110 18.89 2.67 3.83
C VAL A 110 17.90 1.94 4.72
N ASP A 111 17.06 2.70 5.39
CA ASP A 111 15.93 2.21 6.18
C ASP A 111 14.75 3.19 6.13
N GLY A 112 13.66 2.85 6.81
CA GLY A 112 12.43 3.62 6.82
C GLY A 112 12.51 4.98 7.53
N SER A 113 13.57 5.25 8.33
CA SER A 113 13.69 6.52 9.08
C SER A 113 13.82 7.74 8.16
N LEU A 114 14.32 7.55 6.92
CA LEU A 114 14.42 8.59 5.91
C LEU A 114 13.05 9.12 5.43
N ALA A 115 11.96 8.41 5.69
CA ALA A 115 10.63 8.80 5.23
C ALA A 115 10.18 10.18 5.75
N GLU A 116 10.67 10.58 6.93
CA GLU A 116 10.41 11.90 7.50
C GLU A 116 11.14 13.00 6.73
N ASP A 117 12.43 12.81 6.45
CA ASP A 117 13.27 13.77 5.72
C ASP A 117 12.76 14.02 4.29
N TYR A 118 12.13 13.01 3.70
CA TYR A 118 11.56 13.08 2.35
C TYR A 118 10.06 13.42 2.32
N GLY A 119 9.45 13.71 3.47
CA GLY A 119 8.06 14.16 3.58
C GLY A 119 7.02 13.10 3.20
N VAL A 120 7.36 11.81 3.35
CA VAL A 120 6.48 10.69 2.99
C VAL A 120 6.16 9.77 4.18
N LYS A 121 6.43 10.22 5.41
CA LYS A 121 6.34 9.40 6.63
C LYS A 121 5.00 8.68 6.78
N ALA A 122 3.88 9.40 6.75
CA ALA A 122 2.56 8.79 6.91
C ALA A 122 2.24 7.75 5.81
N LYS A 123 2.59 8.05 4.55
CA LYS A 123 2.39 7.13 3.43
C LYS A 123 3.27 5.90 3.55
N HIS A 124 4.51 6.08 3.98
CA HIS A 124 5.47 5.00 4.23
C HIS A 124 4.99 4.10 5.37
N GLN A 125 4.56 4.67 6.49
CA GLN A 125 4.02 3.91 7.63
C GLN A 125 2.73 3.16 7.23
N MET A 126 1.86 3.77 6.41
CA MET A 126 0.68 3.10 5.86
C MET A 126 1.07 1.89 5.00
N GLU A 127 2.07 2.04 4.12
CA GLU A 127 2.57 0.95 3.29
C GLU A 127 3.20 -0.17 4.14
N GLN A 128 3.99 0.19 5.14
CA GLN A 128 4.59 -0.74 6.09
C GLN A 128 3.53 -1.52 6.86
N THR A 129 2.56 -0.81 7.44
CA THR A 129 1.47 -1.45 8.19
C THR A 129 0.67 -2.40 7.30
N ALA A 130 0.33 -1.99 6.07
CA ALA A 130 -0.38 -2.85 5.13
C ALA A 130 0.43 -4.11 4.78
N ALA A 131 1.75 -4.00 4.60
CA ALA A 131 2.62 -5.14 4.38
C ALA A 131 2.70 -6.08 5.60
N GLU A 132 2.71 -5.52 6.82
CA GLU A 132 2.81 -6.29 8.07
C GLU A 132 1.52 -7.05 8.42
N ILE A 133 0.34 -6.44 8.17
CA ILE A 133 -0.95 -7.03 8.58
C ILE A 133 -1.57 -7.91 7.50
N SER A 134 -1.08 -7.87 6.25
CA SER A 134 -1.60 -8.75 5.20
C SER A 134 -1.25 -10.22 5.43
N ASP A 135 -2.13 -11.13 5.02
CA ASP A 135 -1.87 -12.57 5.06
C ASP A 135 -0.76 -12.99 4.09
N ALA A 136 -0.56 -12.21 3.02
CA ALA A 136 0.56 -12.36 2.11
C ALA A 136 1.02 -11.00 1.56
N PHE A 137 2.29 -10.69 1.76
CA PHE A 137 2.94 -9.52 1.16
C PHE A 137 3.70 -9.92 -0.10
N THR A 138 3.46 -9.22 -1.20
CA THR A 138 4.09 -9.54 -2.49
C THR A 138 4.69 -8.30 -3.16
N THR A 139 5.66 -8.54 -4.05
CA THR A 139 6.29 -7.49 -4.86
C THR A 139 6.45 -7.95 -6.30
N VAL A 140 6.58 -6.99 -7.23
CA VAL A 140 6.60 -7.27 -8.67
C VAL A 140 7.98 -7.61 -9.23
N SER A 141 9.05 -7.46 -8.46
CA SER A 141 10.40 -7.79 -8.90
C SER A 141 11.32 -8.11 -7.71
N LYS A 142 12.44 -8.77 -8.02
CA LYS A 142 13.50 -9.01 -7.01
C LYS A 142 14.09 -7.71 -6.46
N ASN A 143 14.18 -6.67 -7.30
CA ASN A 143 14.72 -5.37 -6.88
C ASN A 143 13.73 -4.68 -5.94
N THR A 144 12.45 -4.64 -6.29
CA THR A 144 11.39 -4.12 -5.41
C THR A 144 11.32 -4.91 -4.10
N GLY A 145 11.51 -6.23 -4.15
CA GLY A 145 11.52 -7.06 -2.95
C GLY A 145 12.66 -6.72 -1.99
N LYS A 146 13.87 -6.51 -2.50
CA LYS A 146 15.01 -6.07 -1.68
C LYS A 146 14.82 -4.66 -1.11
N GLU A 147 14.28 -3.76 -1.92
CA GLU A 147 13.94 -2.41 -1.52
C GLU A 147 12.90 -2.44 -0.37
N ALA A 148 11.80 -3.18 -0.57
CA ALA A 148 10.76 -3.32 0.44
C ALA A 148 11.30 -3.92 1.75
N GLU A 149 12.10 -4.97 1.68
CA GLU A 149 12.74 -5.56 2.86
C GLU A 149 13.62 -4.54 3.60
N ALA A 150 14.36 -3.70 2.86
CA ALA A 150 15.23 -2.69 3.45
C ALA A 150 14.46 -1.51 4.08
N VAL A 151 13.44 -0.98 3.39
CA VAL A 151 12.79 0.26 3.85
C VAL A 151 11.52 0.03 4.67
N LEU A 152 10.77 -1.06 4.41
CA LEU A 152 9.57 -1.41 5.19
C LEU A 152 9.89 -2.36 6.35
N ASN A 153 11.09 -2.94 6.36
CA ASN A 153 11.49 -4.01 7.29
C ASN A 153 10.55 -5.23 7.25
N VAL A 154 9.89 -5.45 6.11
CA VAL A 154 8.98 -6.58 5.84
C VAL A 154 9.48 -7.32 4.62
N LYS A 155 9.77 -8.61 4.79
CA LYS A 155 10.21 -9.45 3.69
C LYS A 155 9.01 -9.94 2.87
N PRO A 156 9.01 -9.75 1.53
CA PRO A 156 7.93 -10.29 0.71
C PRO A 156 7.87 -11.82 0.74
N ASP A 157 6.66 -12.37 0.87
CA ASP A 157 6.41 -13.83 0.79
C ASP A 157 6.62 -14.35 -0.62
N LYS A 158 6.27 -13.53 -1.62
CA LYS A 158 6.36 -13.92 -3.03
C LYS A 158 6.70 -12.73 -3.92
N ILE A 159 7.42 -13.04 -5.00
CA ILE A 159 7.65 -12.11 -6.10
C ILE A 159 6.75 -12.52 -7.26
N LEU A 160 5.84 -11.63 -7.64
CA LEU A 160 4.85 -11.82 -8.70
C LEU A 160 5.09 -10.79 -9.81
N PRO A 161 5.93 -11.11 -10.81
CA PRO A 161 6.21 -10.19 -11.90
C PRO A 161 4.94 -9.82 -12.66
N ASN A 162 4.83 -8.54 -13.05
CA ASN A 162 3.77 -8.11 -13.95
C ASN A 162 3.83 -8.89 -15.27
N GLY A 163 2.70 -9.42 -15.69
CA GLY A 163 2.54 -10.06 -16.98
C GLY A 163 2.35 -9.03 -18.09
N PHE A 164 2.64 -9.43 -19.32
CA PHE A 164 2.23 -8.69 -20.50
C PHE A 164 1.78 -9.67 -21.59
N ASN A 165 0.87 -9.22 -22.45
CA ASN A 165 0.39 -10.04 -23.54
C ASN A 165 1.35 -9.88 -24.73
N VAL A 166 2.08 -10.94 -25.05
CA VAL A 166 3.08 -10.94 -26.14
C VAL A 166 2.43 -10.65 -27.49
N ASP A 167 1.18 -11.08 -27.69
CA ASP A 167 0.46 -10.92 -28.95
C ASP A 167 0.04 -9.47 -29.26
N GLU A 168 0.10 -8.60 -28.24
CA GLU A 168 -0.19 -7.15 -28.41
C GLU A 168 1.02 -6.34 -28.89
N TYR A 169 2.20 -6.95 -28.94
CA TYR A 169 3.42 -6.28 -29.38
C TYR A 169 3.82 -6.77 -30.76
N PRO A 170 4.17 -5.85 -31.69
CA PRO A 170 4.66 -6.27 -33.01
C PRO A 170 5.96 -7.07 -32.83
N SER A 171 6.03 -8.20 -33.54
CA SER A 171 7.28 -8.95 -33.67
C SER A 171 8.33 -8.05 -34.34
N LEU A 172 9.51 -7.97 -33.79
CA LEU A 172 10.65 -7.38 -34.49
C LEU A 172 11.03 -8.37 -35.61
N GLU A 173 10.59 -8.11 -36.86
CA GLU A 173 11.12 -8.75 -38.03
C GLU A 173 12.44 -8.12 -38.48
#